data_7722389a66fe27c4be499f36d6083e4e
#
_entry.id   7722389a66fe27c4be499f36d6083e4e
#
_cell.length_a   1.000
_cell.length_b   1.000
_cell.length_c   1.000
_cell.angle_alpha   90.00
_cell.angle_beta   90.00
_cell.angle_gamma   90.00
#
_symmetry.space_group_name_H-M   'P 1'
#
loop_
_entity.id
_entity.type
_entity.pdbx_description
1 polymer ?
#
loop_
_entity_poly.entity_id
_entity_poly.type
_entity_poly.pdbx_seq_one_letter_code
_entity_poly.pdbx_strand_id
1 'polypeptide(L)'
;MASTDVLTLQEAFFHHDGFMTNYLRLFLFLIISISSNVAEDNNCYELRVYTAAEGKLEELHNRFKNHTCKLFEKHGFKNIGYWVPADKSDNRLFYVISSPNRKAHNQSFTDFLNDPEWKKASRDSIKNGRLVAKIESTFLKVSDYSPQIEPAITKHPRIFELRTYTTAEGRLNNLNARFRDHTCKLFEKHGMTNIAYWTPSDKNKGSSNTLIYIISHKNQAQAKENWKGFISDPNWKKARAESVKDGKILAVAPEKIFLNAVDYSPTK
;
A
#
# COMPACT_ATOMS: atom_id res chain seq x y z
N MET A 1 17.68 -47.69 20.77
CA MET A 1 18.97 -47.94 21.37
C MET A 1 19.90 -46.88 20.81
N ALA A 2 20.49 -45.96 21.41
CA ALA A 2 20.76 -45.41 22.72
C ALA A 2 21.08 -43.93 22.42
N SER A 3 20.52 -42.90 22.96
CA SER A 3 20.65 -42.24 24.26
C SER A 3 22.11 -42.03 24.73
N THR A 4 22.33 -40.83 25.26
CA THR A 4 23.45 -40.34 26.10
C THR A 4 24.51 -39.55 25.33
N ASP A 5 25.05 -38.39 25.76
CA ASP A 5 24.83 -37.53 26.95
C ASP A 5 25.50 -36.20 26.65
N VAL A 6 24.84 -35.10 26.87
CA VAL A 6 25.43 -33.75 26.98
C VAL A 6 25.39 -33.35 28.45
N LEU A 7 26.30 -33.85 29.21
CA LEU A 7 26.56 -33.38 30.58
C LEU A 7 27.91 -33.91 31.01
N THR A 8 28.95 -33.13 30.91
CA THR A 8 30.16 -33.11 31.76
C THR A 8 31.25 -32.24 31.13
N LEU A 9 31.24 -30.97 31.37
CA LEU A 9 32.40 -30.08 31.30
C LEU A 9 32.10 -28.82 32.14
N GLN A 10 31.73 -29.06 33.38
CA GLN A 10 31.58 -27.98 34.36
C GLN A 10 32.05 -28.42 35.74
N GLU A 11 33.21 -29.02 35.85
CA GLU A 11 33.92 -29.15 37.13
C GLU A 11 35.40 -29.51 36.89
N ALA A 12 36.23 -28.49 36.68
CA ALA A 12 37.66 -28.53 36.95
C ALA A 12 38.25 -27.15 36.66
N PHE A 13 38.20 -26.23 37.61
CA PHE A 13 39.18 -25.16 37.77
C PHE A 13 38.80 -24.33 39.01
N PHE A 14 38.97 -24.93 40.19
CA PHE A 14 39.26 -24.21 41.43
C PHE A 14 40.44 -24.91 42.09
N HIS A 15 41.60 -24.31 41.97
CA HIS A 15 42.70 -24.16 42.92
C HIS A 15 44.00 -23.79 42.20
N HIS A 16 44.44 -22.60 42.28
CA HIS A 16 45.69 -22.17 42.91
C HIS A 16 45.93 -20.65 42.75
N ASP A 17 46.48 -20.14 43.79
CA ASP A 17 46.75 -18.78 44.18
C ASP A 17 47.61 -17.92 43.21
N GLY A 18 47.32 -16.61 43.24
CA GLY A 18 48.26 -15.52 43.35
C GLY A 18 49.09 -15.13 42.10
N PHE A 19 48.73 -14.06 41.50
CA PHE A 19 49.58 -12.87 41.27
C PHE A 19 48.81 -11.86 40.39
N MET A 20 48.85 -10.59 40.81
CA MET A 20 48.27 -9.45 40.09
C MET A 20 48.85 -9.33 38.68
N THR A 21 48.00 -9.24 37.69
CA THR A 21 48.27 -8.43 36.49
C THR A 21 46.93 -8.07 35.79
N ASN A 22 46.81 -6.80 35.45
CA ASN A 22 45.71 -6.19 34.74
C ASN A 22 45.37 -6.91 33.42
N TYR A 23 44.25 -7.61 33.34
CA TYR A 23 43.68 -8.02 32.08
C TYR A 23 42.41 -7.26 31.81
N LEU A 24 42.51 -6.35 30.85
CA LEU A 24 41.44 -5.66 30.14
C LEU A 24 40.42 -6.71 29.67
N ARG A 25 39.26 -6.76 30.31
CA ARG A 25 38.15 -7.60 29.87
C ARG A 25 37.57 -7.00 28.59
N LEU A 26 38.01 -7.54 27.46
CA LEU A 26 37.40 -7.30 26.16
C LEU A 26 36.02 -7.98 26.13
N PHE A 27 34.95 -7.24 26.49
CA PHE A 27 33.59 -7.67 26.23
C PHE A 27 33.34 -7.54 24.71
N LEU A 28 33.48 -8.65 24.00
CA LEU A 28 33.05 -8.77 22.62
C LEU A 28 31.52 -8.76 22.61
N PHE A 29 30.89 -7.59 22.50
CA PHE A 29 29.47 -7.49 22.16
C PHE A 29 29.33 -7.96 20.71
N LEU A 30 28.88 -9.20 20.52
CA LEU A 30 28.39 -9.70 19.25
C LEU A 30 27.06 -8.98 18.98
N ILE A 31 27.11 -7.82 18.30
CA ILE A 31 25.94 -7.17 17.76
C ILE A 31 25.46 -8.05 16.62
N ILE A 32 24.52 -8.95 16.91
CA ILE A 32 23.74 -9.63 15.87
C ILE A 32 22.84 -8.55 15.28
N SER A 33 23.32 -7.92 14.22
CA SER A 33 22.47 -7.09 13.36
C SER A 33 21.45 -8.04 12.73
N ILE A 34 20.26 -8.13 13.31
CA ILE A 34 19.10 -8.72 12.64
C ILE A 34 18.76 -7.75 11.53
N SER A 35 19.39 -7.91 10.37
CA SER A 35 18.90 -7.31 9.14
C SER A 35 17.55 -7.99 8.88
N SER A 36 16.46 -7.31 9.21
CA SER A 36 15.16 -7.67 8.71
C SER A 36 15.23 -7.51 7.18
N ASN A 37 15.55 -8.59 6.50
CA ASN A 37 15.28 -8.68 5.06
C ASN A 37 13.78 -8.58 4.89
N VAL A 38 13.27 -7.35 4.74
CA VAL A 38 11.94 -7.14 4.20
C VAL A 38 12.02 -7.71 2.80
N ALA A 39 11.40 -8.87 2.59
CA ALA A 39 11.32 -9.47 1.26
C ALA A 39 10.71 -8.43 0.31
N GLU A 40 11.35 -8.23 -0.85
CA GLU A 40 10.82 -7.33 -1.87
C GLU A 40 9.40 -7.78 -2.22
N ASP A 41 8.42 -6.89 -2.09
CA ASP A 41 7.04 -7.18 -2.46
C ASP A 41 6.91 -7.22 -3.99
N ASN A 42 6.98 -8.41 -4.54
CA ASN A 42 6.88 -8.69 -5.97
C ASN A 42 5.44 -8.86 -6.44
N ASN A 43 4.45 -8.62 -5.58
CA ASN A 43 3.05 -8.74 -5.94
C ASN A 43 2.68 -7.77 -7.09
N CYS A 44 1.80 -8.26 -7.95
CA CYS A 44 1.13 -7.45 -8.96
C CYS A 44 -0.13 -6.83 -8.32
N TYR A 45 -0.17 -5.53 -8.22
CA TYR A 45 -1.35 -4.79 -7.79
C TYR A 45 -2.11 -4.26 -9.00
N GLU A 46 -3.42 -4.14 -8.88
CA GLU A 46 -4.27 -3.47 -9.87
C GLU A 46 -5.22 -2.51 -9.17
N LEU A 47 -5.09 -1.22 -9.49
CA LEU A 47 -6.08 -0.19 -9.15
C LEU A 47 -7.14 -0.18 -10.25
N ARG A 48 -8.38 -0.42 -9.87
CA ARG A 48 -9.54 -0.34 -10.79
C ARG A 48 -10.48 0.75 -10.32
N VAL A 49 -10.97 1.50 -11.29
CA VAL A 49 -11.97 2.55 -11.07
C VAL A 49 -13.17 2.25 -11.95
N TYR A 50 -14.30 1.97 -11.32
CA TYR A 50 -15.56 1.74 -12.00
C TYR A 50 -16.46 2.97 -11.87
N THR A 51 -16.81 3.58 -12.98
CA THR A 51 -17.90 4.57 -13.01
C THR A 51 -19.21 3.82 -13.15
N ALA A 52 -20.07 3.89 -12.15
CA ALA A 52 -21.38 3.28 -12.22
C ALA A 52 -22.25 3.97 -13.29
N ALA A 53 -23.17 3.25 -13.89
CA ALA A 53 -24.24 3.86 -14.66
C ALA A 53 -25.11 4.74 -13.74
N GLU A 54 -25.84 5.68 -14.31
CA GLU A 54 -26.70 6.58 -13.54
C GLU A 54 -27.66 5.80 -12.62
N GLY A 55 -27.68 6.15 -11.34
CA GLY A 55 -28.50 5.49 -10.32
C GLY A 55 -28.10 4.05 -9.97
N LYS A 56 -26.97 3.50 -10.50
CA LYS A 56 -26.62 2.07 -10.37
C LYS A 56 -25.49 1.78 -9.38
N LEU A 57 -25.03 2.77 -8.62
CA LEU A 57 -23.92 2.57 -7.68
C LEU A 57 -24.27 1.57 -6.56
N GLU A 58 -25.51 1.62 -6.04
CA GLU A 58 -25.93 0.71 -4.97
C GLU A 58 -26.03 -0.74 -5.44
N GLU A 59 -26.60 -0.98 -6.64
CA GLU A 59 -26.64 -2.33 -7.23
C GLU A 59 -25.22 -2.85 -7.53
N LEU A 60 -24.29 -1.96 -7.90
CA LEU A 60 -22.89 -2.30 -8.09
C LEU A 60 -22.26 -2.73 -6.76
N HIS A 61 -22.50 -1.99 -5.67
CA HIS A 61 -22.05 -2.38 -4.32
C HIS A 61 -22.61 -3.72 -3.89
N ASN A 62 -23.91 -3.95 -4.10
CA ASN A 62 -24.55 -5.23 -3.78
C ASN A 62 -23.90 -6.40 -4.51
N ARG A 63 -23.53 -6.25 -5.80
CA ARG A 63 -22.81 -7.27 -6.54
C ARG A 63 -21.41 -7.52 -5.98
N PHE A 64 -20.66 -6.47 -5.62
CA PHE A 64 -19.35 -6.62 -5.03
C PHE A 64 -19.41 -7.33 -3.68
N LYS A 65 -20.26 -6.83 -2.78
CA LYS A 65 -20.45 -7.36 -1.43
C LYS A 65 -20.88 -8.82 -1.40
N ASN A 66 -21.88 -9.16 -2.22
CA ASN A 66 -22.51 -10.48 -2.15
C ASN A 66 -21.83 -11.54 -3.03
N HIS A 67 -21.04 -11.15 -4.04
CA HIS A 67 -20.47 -12.05 -5.00
C HIS A 67 -19.01 -11.77 -5.34
N THR A 68 -18.69 -10.54 -5.84
CA THR A 68 -17.42 -10.29 -6.51
C THR A 68 -16.23 -10.47 -5.57
N CYS A 69 -16.27 -9.92 -4.34
CA CYS A 69 -15.14 -10.00 -3.40
C CYS A 69 -14.80 -11.45 -3.05
N LYS A 70 -15.79 -12.26 -2.72
CA LYS A 70 -15.61 -13.70 -2.44
C LYS A 70 -15.08 -14.47 -3.64
N LEU A 71 -15.59 -14.17 -4.83
CA LEU A 71 -15.15 -14.83 -6.05
C LEU A 71 -13.73 -14.42 -6.45
N PHE A 72 -13.31 -13.19 -6.19
CA PHE A 72 -11.92 -12.78 -6.34
C PHE A 72 -11.01 -13.63 -5.45
N GLU A 73 -11.33 -13.80 -4.16
CA GLU A 73 -10.57 -14.67 -3.25
C GLU A 73 -10.52 -16.13 -3.72
N LYS A 74 -11.66 -16.67 -4.16
CA LYS A 74 -11.76 -18.03 -4.73
C LYS A 74 -10.77 -18.23 -5.88
N HIS A 75 -10.55 -17.21 -6.69
CA HIS A 75 -9.66 -17.25 -7.86
C HIS A 75 -8.26 -16.69 -7.58
N GLY A 76 -7.85 -16.59 -6.30
CA GLY A 76 -6.47 -16.27 -5.92
C GLY A 76 -6.11 -14.78 -5.91
N PHE A 77 -7.10 -13.89 -5.97
CA PHE A 77 -6.88 -12.49 -5.70
C PHE A 77 -6.91 -12.20 -4.19
N LYS A 78 -6.06 -11.30 -3.74
CA LYS A 78 -6.16 -10.68 -2.43
C LYS A 78 -6.91 -9.36 -2.58
N ASN A 79 -8.02 -9.22 -1.86
CA ASN A 79 -8.74 -7.95 -1.77
C ASN A 79 -7.97 -7.00 -0.85
N ILE A 80 -7.50 -5.86 -1.35
CA ILE A 80 -6.75 -4.88 -0.57
C ILE A 80 -7.67 -3.82 0.03
N GLY A 81 -8.58 -3.28 -0.78
CA GLY A 81 -9.56 -2.31 -0.28
C GLY A 81 -10.50 -1.81 -1.35
N TYR A 82 -11.64 -1.30 -0.90
CA TYR A 82 -12.74 -0.80 -1.72
C TYR A 82 -13.23 0.54 -1.14
N TRP A 83 -13.33 1.55 -1.99
CA TRP A 83 -13.64 2.90 -1.56
C TRP A 83 -14.56 3.61 -2.54
N VAL A 84 -15.31 4.57 -2.03
CA VAL A 84 -16.11 5.53 -2.83
C VAL A 84 -15.63 6.94 -2.53
N PRO A 85 -15.76 7.89 -3.48
CA PRO A 85 -15.48 9.28 -3.21
C PRO A 85 -16.27 9.82 -2.02
N ALA A 86 -15.64 10.72 -1.26
CA ALA A 86 -16.33 11.44 -0.19
C ALA A 86 -17.37 12.42 -0.74
N ASP A 87 -17.18 12.87 -1.96
CA ASP A 87 -18.19 13.61 -2.73
C ASP A 87 -19.26 12.63 -3.22
N LYS A 88 -20.48 12.76 -2.68
CA LYS A 88 -21.60 11.88 -2.99
C LYS A 88 -22.16 12.04 -4.42
N SER A 89 -21.78 13.09 -5.12
CA SER A 89 -22.14 13.29 -6.54
C SER A 89 -21.27 12.45 -7.49
N ASP A 90 -20.13 11.95 -6.99
CA ASP A 90 -19.20 11.10 -7.74
C ASP A 90 -19.60 9.62 -7.57
N ASN A 91 -20.07 9.01 -8.62
CA ASN A 91 -20.60 7.65 -8.65
C ASN A 91 -19.57 6.57 -8.95
N ARG A 92 -18.29 6.81 -8.62
CA ARG A 92 -17.20 5.85 -8.84
C ARG A 92 -16.97 4.92 -7.66
N LEU A 93 -16.59 3.69 -7.96
CA LEU A 93 -16.03 2.72 -7.03
C LEU A 93 -14.55 2.52 -7.36
N PHE A 94 -13.69 2.79 -6.38
CA PHE A 94 -12.25 2.55 -6.43
C PHE A 94 -11.92 1.27 -5.68
N TYR A 95 -11.07 0.41 -6.24
CA TYR A 95 -10.61 -0.74 -5.50
C TYR A 95 -9.23 -1.20 -5.95
N VAL A 96 -8.53 -1.84 -5.04
CA VAL A 96 -7.22 -2.44 -5.27
C VAL A 96 -7.29 -3.92 -4.95
N ILE A 97 -6.83 -4.73 -5.87
CA ILE A 97 -6.61 -6.17 -5.71
C ILE A 97 -5.15 -6.49 -5.99
N SER A 98 -4.65 -7.59 -5.44
CA SER A 98 -3.30 -8.06 -5.74
C SER A 98 -3.25 -9.55 -6.05
N SER A 99 -2.17 -9.96 -6.70
CA SER A 99 -1.83 -11.33 -7.05
C SER A 99 -0.32 -11.50 -6.97
N PRO A 100 0.22 -12.71 -6.84
CA PRO A 100 1.67 -12.94 -6.70
C PRO A 100 2.51 -12.36 -7.85
N ASN A 101 1.96 -12.25 -9.06
CA ASN A 101 2.60 -11.62 -10.21
C ASN A 101 1.57 -11.38 -11.33
N ARG A 102 1.99 -10.70 -12.42
CA ARG A 102 1.13 -10.37 -13.56
C ARG A 102 0.57 -11.60 -14.28
N LYS A 103 1.33 -12.68 -14.39
CA LYS A 103 0.87 -13.93 -15.04
C LYS A 103 -0.24 -14.59 -14.21
N ALA A 104 -0.04 -14.71 -12.91
CA ALA A 104 -1.05 -15.22 -11.98
C ALA A 104 -2.30 -14.35 -11.99
N HIS A 105 -2.15 -13.03 -12.01
CA HIS A 105 -3.26 -12.09 -12.10
C HIS A 105 -4.13 -12.35 -13.36
N ASN A 106 -3.51 -12.45 -14.52
CA ASN A 106 -4.22 -12.68 -15.77
C ASN A 106 -4.95 -14.04 -15.78
N GLN A 107 -4.32 -15.09 -15.23
CA GLN A 107 -4.95 -16.40 -15.11
C GLN A 107 -6.15 -16.34 -14.17
N SER A 108 -5.97 -15.79 -12.96
CA SER A 108 -7.03 -15.60 -11.96
C SER A 108 -8.22 -14.82 -12.52
N PHE A 109 -7.94 -13.79 -13.33
CA PHE A 109 -9.01 -12.99 -13.94
C PHE A 109 -9.77 -13.80 -15.01
N THR A 110 -9.07 -14.61 -15.80
CA THR A 110 -9.68 -15.52 -16.78
C THR A 110 -10.56 -16.56 -16.10
N ASP A 111 -10.07 -17.15 -15.02
CA ASP A 111 -10.80 -18.16 -14.25
C ASP A 111 -12.03 -17.57 -13.58
N PHE A 112 -11.90 -16.39 -12.97
CA PHE A 112 -13.02 -15.61 -12.42
C PHE A 112 -14.10 -15.33 -13.46
N LEU A 113 -13.74 -14.84 -14.65
CA LEU A 113 -14.70 -14.53 -15.71
C LEU A 113 -15.42 -15.79 -16.24
N ASN A 114 -14.77 -16.95 -16.15
CA ASN A 114 -15.34 -18.23 -16.57
C ASN A 114 -16.14 -18.95 -15.48
N ASP A 115 -16.06 -18.50 -14.24
CA ASP A 115 -16.78 -19.11 -13.12
C ASP A 115 -18.30 -19.06 -13.33
N PRO A 116 -19.02 -20.19 -13.20
CA PRO A 116 -20.47 -20.24 -13.33
C PRO A 116 -21.21 -19.33 -12.34
N GLU A 117 -20.69 -19.21 -11.08
CA GLU A 117 -21.27 -18.34 -10.06
C GLU A 117 -21.14 -16.86 -10.49
N TRP A 118 -19.96 -16.47 -11.00
CA TRP A 118 -19.78 -15.15 -11.56
C TRP A 118 -20.69 -14.87 -12.74
N LYS A 119 -20.74 -15.79 -13.70
CA LYS A 119 -21.62 -15.64 -14.88
C LYS A 119 -23.07 -15.46 -14.48
N LYS A 120 -23.52 -16.21 -13.46
CA LYS A 120 -24.89 -16.06 -12.92
C LYS A 120 -25.05 -14.70 -12.23
N ALA A 121 -24.18 -14.34 -11.28
CA ALA A 121 -24.25 -13.09 -10.54
C ALA A 121 -24.20 -11.86 -11.46
N SER A 122 -23.31 -11.91 -12.46
CA SER A 122 -23.19 -10.87 -13.47
C SER A 122 -24.50 -10.69 -14.27
N ARG A 123 -25.06 -11.77 -14.81
CA ARG A 123 -26.34 -11.73 -15.56
C ARG A 123 -27.48 -11.22 -14.69
N ASP A 124 -27.59 -11.74 -13.45
CA ASP A 124 -28.68 -11.36 -12.55
C ASP A 124 -28.61 -9.88 -12.17
N SER A 125 -27.39 -9.36 -11.96
CA SER A 125 -27.17 -7.96 -11.56
C SER A 125 -27.49 -6.94 -12.65
N ILE A 126 -27.52 -7.33 -13.91
CA ILE A 126 -27.78 -6.41 -15.04
C ILE A 126 -29.19 -6.56 -15.65
N LYS A 127 -30.09 -7.37 -15.05
CA LYS A 127 -31.47 -7.55 -15.55
C LYS A 127 -32.22 -6.23 -15.67
N ASN A 128 -31.92 -5.27 -14.77
CA ASN A 128 -32.52 -3.95 -14.75
C ASN A 128 -31.60 -2.87 -15.37
N GLY A 129 -30.74 -3.27 -16.28
CA GLY A 129 -29.83 -2.39 -16.99
C GLY A 129 -28.37 -2.55 -16.56
N ARG A 130 -27.50 -1.95 -17.33
CA ARG A 130 -26.04 -1.97 -17.14
C ARG A 130 -25.65 -1.31 -15.82
N LEU A 131 -24.79 -1.92 -15.03
CA LEU A 131 -24.29 -1.36 -13.76
C LEU A 131 -23.09 -0.42 -13.93
N VAL A 132 -22.22 -0.68 -14.89
CA VAL A 132 -20.94 0.03 -15.05
C VAL A 132 -20.88 0.73 -16.40
N ALA A 133 -20.72 2.04 -16.38
CA ALA A 133 -20.57 2.87 -17.57
C ALA A 133 -19.15 2.84 -18.11
N LYS A 134 -18.12 2.92 -17.22
CA LYS A 134 -16.70 2.97 -17.58
C LYS A 134 -15.88 2.14 -16.60
N ILE A 135 -14.83 1.49 -17.11
CA ILE A 135 -13.82 0.79 -16.31
C ILE A 135 -12.45 1.38 -16.67
N GLU A 136 -11.72 1.77 -15.66
CA GLU A 136 -10.32 2.13 -15.76
C GLU A 136 -9.50 1.13 -14.93
N SER A 137 -8.39 0.68 -15.49
CA SER A 137 -7.48 -0.29 -14.87
C SER A 137 -6.06 0.20 -15.00
N THR A 138 -5.31 0.12 -13.90
CA THR A 138 -3.89 0.45 -13.87
C THR A 138 -3.16 -0.58 -13.03
N PHE A 139 -2.26 -1.32 -13.66
CA PHE A 139 -1.38 -2.23 -12.98
C PHE A 139 -0.25 -1.47 -12.29
N LEU A 140 0.08 -1.87 -11.09
CA LEU A 140 0.93 -1.14 -10.18
C LEU A 140 2.06 -2.02 -9.66
N LYS A 141 3.26 -1.45 -9.59
CA LYS A 141 4.42 -1.98 -8.89
C LYS A 141 4.60 -1.19 -7.59
N VAL A 142 4.78 -1.90 -6.48
CA VAL A 142 5.02 -1.28 -5.17
C VAL A 142 6.36 -0.55 -5.16
N SER A 143 6.41 0.60 -4.48
CA SER A 143 7.65 1.35 -4.25
C SER A 143 8.41 0.74 -3.07
N ASP A 144 9.72 0.73 -3.11
CA ASP A 144 10.62 0.15 -2.10
C ASP A 144 10.48 0.77 -0.68
N TYR A 145 9.88 1.95 -0.59
CA TYR A 145 9.59 2.65 0.66
C TYR A 145 8.12 2.56 1.08
N SER A 146 7.30 1.82 0.34
CA SER A 146 5.90 1.58 0.74
C SER A 146 5.86 0.74 2.01
N PRO A 147 4.97 1.04 2.96
CA PRO A 147 4.65 0.08 4.00
C PRO A 147 4.19 -1.25 3.40
N GLN A 148 4.29 -2.33 4.17
CA GLN A 148 3.69 -3.60 3.79
C GLN A 148 2.18 -3.39 3.56
N ILE A 149 1.70 -3.79 2.37
CA ILE A 149 0.32 -3.56 1.95
C ILE A 149 -0.53 -4.74 2.40
N GLU A 150 -1.17 -4.57 3.57
CA GLU A 150 -2.06 -5.56 4.15
C GLU A 150 -3.43 -4.93 4.44
N PRO A 151 -4.52 -5.69 4.25
CA PRO A 151 -5.83 -5.26 4.71
C PRO A 151 -5.81 -4.93 6.21
N ALA A 152 -6.36 -3.78 6.58
CA ALA A 152 -6.37 -3.34 7.97
C ALA A 152 -7.68 -2.65 8.33
N ILE A 153 -8.37 -3.23 9.32
CA ILE A 153 -9.55 -2.62 9.93
C ILE A 153 -9.11 -1.88 11.19
N THR A 154 -9.40 -0.60 11.25
CA THR A 154 -9.10 0.22 12.42
C THR A 154 -10.32 0.36 13.34
N LYS A 155 -10.06 0.56 14.64
CA LYS A 155 -11.12 0.74 15.65
C LYS A 155 -12.04 1.93 15.35
N HIS A 156 -11.51 2.97 14.73
CA HIS A 156 -12.25 4.19 14.39
C HIS A 156 -12.27 4.41 12.89
N PRO A 157 -13.39 4.91 12.35
CA PRO A 157 -13.46 5.29 10.94
C PRO A 157 -12.36 6.29 10.59
N ARG A 158 -11.85 6.18 9.37
CA ARG A 158 -10.86 7.11 8.80
C ARG A 158 -11.25 7.48 7.38
N ILE A 159 -10.76 8.62 6.91
CA ILE A 159 -10.87 9.00 5.52
C ILE A 159 -9.57 8.70 4.80
N PHE A 160 -9.66 8.20 3.60
CA PHE A 160 -8.51 7.93 2.74
C PHE A 160 -8.33 9.07 1.74
N GLU A 161 -7.10 9.29 1.31
CA GLU A 161 -6.78 10.24 0.25
C GLU A 161 -5.90 9.52 -0.78
N LEU A 162 -6.47 9.30 -1.97
CA LEU A 162 -5.75 8.80 -3.14
C LEU A 162 -5.13 9.99 -3.86
N ARG A 163 -3.85 9.89 -4.16
CA ARG A 163 -3.11 10.95 -4.87
C ARG A 163 -2.33 10.38 -6.04
N THR A 164 -2.34 11.14 -7.15
CA THR A 164 -1.56 10.84 -8.34
C THR A 164 -0.63 12.02 -8.63
N TYR A 165 0.66 11.75 -8.71
CA TYR A 165 1.69 12.73 -9.02
C TYR A 165 2.30 12.39 -10.37
N THR A 166 2.20 13.31 -11.32
CA THR A 166 2.88 13.20 -12.62
C THR A 166 4.13 14.07 -12.62
N THR A 167 5.29 13.45 -12.80
CA THR A 167 6.58 14.15 -12.83
C THR A 167 6.92 14.67 -14.20
N ALA A 168 7.80 15.68 -14.25
CA ALA A 168 8.54 16.00 -15.45
C ALA A 168 9.37 14.78 -15.89
N GLU A 169 9.74 14.73 -17.17
CA GLU A 169 10.53 13.63 -17.73
C GLU A 169 11.82 13.40 -16.93
N GLY A 170 12.12 12.12 -16.65
CA GLY A 170 13.30 11.71 -15.89
C GLY A 170 13.27 12.03 -14.38
N ARG A 171 12.21 12.68 -13.84
CA ARG A 171 12.18 13.15 -12.44
C ARG A 171 11.48 12.22 -11.47
N LEU A 172 10.99 11.06 -11.88
CA LEU A 172 10.32 10.11 -10.98
C LEU A 172 11.25 9.60 -9.88
N ASN A 173 12.50 9.30 -10.18
CA ASN A 173 13.48 8.85 -9.17
C ASN A 173 13.74 9.92 -8.12
N ASN A 174 13.80 11.21 -8.50
CA ASN A 174 13.94 12.30 -7.56
C ASN A 174 12.70 12.44 -6.64
N LEU A 175 11.50 12.22 -7.20
CA LEU A 175 10.27 12.19 -6.42
C LEU A 175 10.28 11.04 -5.42
N ASN A 176 10.61 9.83 -5.86
CA ASN A 176 10.68 8.63 -5.02
C ASN A 176 11.72 8.78 -3.90
N ALA A 177 12.91 9.32 -4.19
CA ALA A 177 13.93 9.62 -3.19
C ALA A 177 13.39 10.59 -2.12
N ARG A 178 12.73 11.68 -2.52
CA ARG A 178 12.12 12.62 -1.58
C ARG A 178 11.06 11.97 -0.70
N PHE A 179 10.25 11.05 -1.25
CA PHE A 179 9.25 10.33 -0.47
C PHE A 179 9.92 9.38 0.53
N ARG A 180 10.86 8.57 0.10
CA ARG A 180 11.61 7.61 0.91
C ARG A 180 12.36 8.29 2.07
N ASP A 181 13.12 9.31 1.75
CA ASP A 181 14.08 9.89 2.69
C ASP A 181 13.43 10.90 3.64
N HIS A 182 12.30 11.50 3.24
CA HIS A 182 11.71 12.61 3.98
C HIS A 182 10.18 12.54 4.11
N THR A 183 9.44 12.39 2.98
CA THR A 183 8.00 12.69 2.95
C THR A 183 7.19 11.72 3.80
N CYS A 184 7.44 10.42 3.69
CA CYS A 184 6.69 9.40 4.44
C CYS A 184 6.78 9.64 5.95
N LYS A 185 7.98 9.90 6.46
CA LYS A 185 8.24 10.20 7.88
C LYS A 185 7.58 11.49 8.35
N LEU A 186 7.59 12.50 7.49
CA LEU A 186 6.94 13.77 7.77
C LEU A 186 5.41 13.65 7.73
N PHE A 187 4.85 12.80 6.88
CA PHE A 187 3.43 12.50 6.90
C PHE A 187 3.00 11.92 8.25
N GLU A 188 3.72 10.92 8.76
CA GLU A 188 3.46 10.33 10.09
C GLU A 188 3.57 11.37 11.20
N LYS A 189 4.62 12.19 11.19
CA LYS A 189 4.81 13.29 12.15
C LYS A 189 3.59 14.22 12.21
N HIS A 190 2.94 14.44 11.08
CA HIS A 190 1.77 15.33 10.96
C HIS A 190 0.44 14.57 10.97
N GLY A 191 0.39 13.33 11.49
CA GLY A 191 -0.83 12.58 11.73
C GLY A 191 -1.48 11.97 10.48
N MET A 192 -0.73 11.83 9.39
CA MET A 192 -1.14 11.08 8.21
C MET A 192 -0.61 9.65 8.31
N THR A 193 -1.44 8.67 8.01
CA THR A 193 -1.00 7.27 7.98
C THR A 193 -0.65 6.88 6.55
N ASN A 194 0.57 6.42 6.35
CA ASN A 194 1.02 5.85 5.07
C ASN A 194 0.35 4.49 4.85
N ILE A 195 -0.38 4.31 3.74
CA ILE A 195 -1.08 3.06 3.41
C ILE A 195 -0.34 2.30 2.31
N ALA A 196 -0.06 2.95 1.17
CA ALA A 196 0.62 2.31 0.07
C ALA A 196 1.16 3.32 -0.94
N TYR A 197 2.26 2.96 -1.61
CA TYR A 197 2.94 3.75 -2.63
C TYR A 197 3.28 2.88 -3.83
N TRP A 198 2.90 3.30 -5.03
CA TRP A 198 3.08 2.55 -6.25
C TRP A 198 3.51 3.43 -7.43
N THR A 199 4.12 2.79 -8.42
CA THR A 199 4.24 3.33 -9.77
C THR A 199 3.45 2.45 -10.75
N PRO A 200 2.83 2.99 -11.80
CA PRO A 200 2.25 2.16 -12.85
C PRO A 200 3.30 1.22 -13.47
N SER A 201 2.89 0.00 -13.80
CA SER A 201 3.78 -0.98 -14.42
C SER A 201 3.88 -0.78 -15.94
N ASP A 202 2.83 -0.25 -16.56
CA ASP A 202 2.70 -0.16 -18.02
C ASP A 202 3.12 1.23 -18.52
N LYS A 203 3.90 1.29 -19.61
CA LYS A 203 4.43 2.53 -20.19
C LYS A 203 3.33 3.54 -20.55
N ASN A 204 2.25 3.07 -21.17
CA ASN A 204 1.10 3.90 -21.55
C ASN A 204 0.25 4.37 -20.36
N LYS A 205 0.59 3.96 -19.13
CA LYS A 205 -0.04 4.38 -17.88
C LYS A 205 0.89 5.24 -17.02
N GLY A 206 2.06 5.60 -17.52
CA GLY A 206 3.00 6.50 -16.85
C GLY A 206 4.02 5.80 -15.94
N SER A 207 4.49 4.60 -16.30
CA SER A 207 5.48 3.85 -15.48
C SER A 207 6.79 4.62 -15.26
N SER A 208 7.12 5.58 -16.11
CA SER A 208 8.35 6.37 -16.02
C SER A 208 8.19 7.73 -15.34
N ASN A 209 6.95 8.15 -15.04
CA ASN A 209 6.71 9.52 -14.55
C ASN A 209 5.55 9.64 -13.54
N THR A 210 4.98 8.55 -13.06
CA THR A 210 3.80 8.63 -12.19
C THR A 210 4.03 7.91 -10.86
N LEU A 211 3.70 8.60 -9.76
CA LEU A 211 3.58 8.03 -8.42
C LEU A 211 2.10 8.09 -8.01
N ILE A 212 1.56 6.93 -7.62
CA ILE A 212 0.20 6.80 -7.08
C ILE A 212 0.33 6.34 -5.62
N TYR A 213 -0.39 6.98 -4.71
CA TYR A 213 -0.35 6.57 -3.32
C TYR A 213 -1.64 6.82 -2.57
N ILE A 214 -1.83 6.07 -1.51
CA ILE A 214 -2.95 6.23 -0.57
C ILE A 214 -2.38 6.52 0.81
N ILE A 215 -2.90 7.56 1.43
CA ILE A 215 -2.74 7.88 2.85
C ILE A 215 -4.10 7.93 3.52
N SER A 216 -4.13 7.89 4.86
CA SER A 216 -5.38 8.10 5.58
C SER A 216 -5.23 9.14 6.69
N HIS A 217 -6.36 9.71 7.05
CA HIS A 217 -6.52 10.70 8.11
C HIS A 217 -7.69 10.30 9.02
N LYS A 218 -7.70 10.81 10.25
CA LYS A 218 -8.82 10.58 11.17
C LYS A 218 -10.18 10.99 10.58
N ASN A 219 -10.22 12.13 9.89
CA ASN A 219 -11.38 12.66 9.17
C ASN A 219 -10.93 13.80 8.23
N GLN A 220 -11.85 14.33 7.43
CA GLN A 220 -11.53 15.37 6.46
C GLN A 220 -11.09 16.70 7.08
N ALA A 221 -11.62 17.07 8.24
CA ALA A 221 -11.18 18.28 8.96
C ALA A 221 -9.73 18.10 9.44
N GLN A 222 -9.41 16.94 10.02
CA GLN A 222 -8.04 16.64 10.43
C GLN A 222 -7.09 16.56 9.25
N ALA A 223 -7.51 16.06 8.09
CA ALA A 223 -6.71 16.07 6.87
C ALA A 223 -6.23 17.48 6.51
N LYS A 224 -7.12 18.48 6.61
CA LYS A 224 -6.78 19.88 6.35
C LYS A 224 -5.68 20.40 7.31
N GLU A 225 -5.79 20.09 8.60
CA GLU A 225 -4.80 20.49 9.59
C GLU A 225 -3.47 19.74 9.41
N ASN A 226 -3.51 18.44 9.12
CA ASN A 226 -2.34 17.63 8.84
C ASN A 226 -1.54 18.18 7.64
N TRP A 227 -2.22 18.51 6.55
CA TRP A 227 -1.60 19.12 5.37
C TRP A 227 -1.02 20.51 5.69
N LYS A 228 -1.73 21.33 6.45
CA LYS A 228 -1.24 22.66 6.89
C LYS A 228 0.04 22.51 7.70
N GLY A 229 0.06 21.61 8.67
CA GLY A 229 1.24 21.31 9.48
C GLY A 229 2.42 20.83 8.64
N PHE A 230 2.19 19.85 7.77
CA PHE A 230 3.20 19.32 6.88
C PHE A 230 3.81 20.39 5.94
N ILE A 231 2.99 21.19 5.27
CA ILE A 231 3.47 22.20 4.33
C ILE A 231 4.28 23.31 5.06
N SER A 232 3.96 23.58 6.32
CA SER A 232 4.63 24.56 7.14
C SER A 232 5.94 24.06 7.77
N ASP A 233 6.15 22.74 7.82
CA ASP A 233 7.29 22.11 8.48
C ASP A 233 8.63 22.54 7.85
N PRO A 234 9.59 23.04 8.65
CA PRO A 234 10.91 23.46 8.15
C PRO A 234 11.66 22.32 7.43
N ASN A 235 11.54 21.08 7.93
CA ASN A 235 12.19 19.93 7.31
C ASN A 235 11.58 19.61 5.94
N TRP A 236 10.25 19.75 5.81
CA TRP A 236 9.59 19.63 4.51
C TRP A 236 10.06 20.73 3.55
N LYS A 237 10.10 21.98 4.00
CA LYS A 237 10.54 23.10 3.17
C LYS A 237 11.97 22.89 2.67
N LYS A 238 12.87 22.42 3.55
CA LYS A 238 14.26 22.09 3.20
C LYS A 238 14.31 20.95 2.18
N ALA A 239 13.66 19.82 2.46
CA ALA A 239 13.64 18.64 1.57
C ALA A 239 13.04 18.97 0.19
N ARG A 240 11.96 19.76 0.17
CA ARG A 240 11.36 20.25 -1.08
C ARG A 240 12.32 21.13 -1.86
N ALA A 241 12.93 22.13 -1.21
CA ALA A 241 13.88 23.04 -1.86
C ALA A 241 15.05 22.29 -2.47
N GLU A 242 15.63 21.33 -1.72
CA GLU A 242 16.73 20.48 -2.17
C GLU A 242 16.33 19.67 -3.40
N SER A 243 15.18 19.02 -3.35
CA SER A 243 14.71 18.13 -4.41
C SER A 243 14.40 18.81 -5.75
N VAL A 244 14.26 20.14 -5.77
CA VAL A 244 13.96 20.93 -6.98
C VAL A 244 15.15 21.79 -7.46
N LYS A 245 16.34 21.67 -6.87
CA LYS A 245 17.53 22.42 -7.28
C LYS A 245 17.82 22.27 -8.77
N ASP A 246 17.68 21.05 -9.28
CA ASP A 246 17.92 20.71 -10.69
C ASP A 246 16.65 20.81 -11.55
N GLY A 247 15.68 21.62 -11.13
CA GLY A 247 14.44 21.86 -11.84
C GLY A 247 13.20 21.24 -11.19
N LYS A 248 12.05 21.55 -11.76
CA LYS A 248 10.75 21.07 -11.25
C LYS A 248 10.68 19.55 -11.24
N ILE A 249 10.15 18.96 -10.18
CA ILE A 249 9.84 17.53 -10.12
C ILE A 249 8.49 17.24 -10.77
N LEU A 250 7.45 18.00 -10.44
CA LEU A 250 6.10 17.76 -10.95
C LEU A 250 5.87 18.52 -12.25
N ALA A 251 5.33 17.82 -13.26
CA ALA A 251 4.90 18.41 -14.52
C ALA A 251 3.61 19.20 -14.36
N VAL A 252 2.67 18.65 -13.57
CA VAL A 252 1.34 19.20 -13.31
C VAL A 252 1.03 19.22 -11.82
N ALA A 253 -0.02 19.92 -11.43
CA ALA A 253 -0.53 19.87 -10.06
C ALA A 253 -0.95 18.43 -9.70
N PRO A 254 -0.70 17.98 -8.46
CA PRO A 254 -1.15 16.66 -8.01
C PRO A 254 -2.66 16.50 -8.07
N GLU A 255 -3.10 15.39 -8.65
CA GLU A 255 -4.49 14.96 -8.49
C GLU A 255 -4.69 14.39 -7.09
N LYS A 256 -5.88 14.62 -6.53
CA LYS A 256 -6.25 14.12 -5.20
C LYS A 256 -7.74 13.85 -5.13
N ILE A 257 -8.10 12.80 -4.41
CA ILE A 257 -9.49 12.47 -4.13
C ILE A 257 -9.62 11.91 -2.71
N PHE A 258 -10.56 12.44 -1.95
CA PHE A 258 -10.93 11.86 -0.66
C PHE A 258 -11.90 10.72 -0.85
N LEU A 259 -11.66 9.62 -0.14
CA LEU A 259 -12.36 8.36 -0.28
C LEU A 259 -12.85 7.86 1.08
N ASN A 260 -14.05 7.32 1.13
CA ASN A 260 -14.58 6.56 2.25
C ASN A 260 -14.52 5.07 1.93
N ALA A 261 -14.06 4.27 2.88
CA ALA A 261 -14.13 2.82 2.73
C ALA A 261 -15.59 2.36 2.76
N VAL A 262 -15.95 1.43 1.87
CA VAL A 262 -17.26 0.80 1.90
C VAL A 262 -17.33 -0.26 3.00
N ASP A 263 -18.55 -0.67 3.39
CA ASP A 263 -18.77 -1.59 4.53
C ASP A 263 -18.13 -2.97 4.34
N TYR A 264 -17.99 -3.44 3.10
CA TYR A 264 -17.33 -4.71 2.75
C TYR A 264 -15.83 -4.57 2.42
N SER A 265 -15.26 -3.36 2.56
CA SER A 265 -13.81 -3.16 2.35
C SER A 265 -13.00 -3.85 3.45
N PRO A 266 -11.96 -4.65 3.12
CA PRO A 266 -11.08 -5.23 4.11
C PRO A 266 -10.08 -4.20 4.69
N THR A 267 -9.94 -3.03 4.06
CA THR A 267 -9.17 -1.89 4.59
C THR A 267 -10.12 -0.73 4.89
N LYS A 268 -10.30 -0.43 6.18
CA LYS A 268 -11.18 0.65 6.66
C LYS A 268 -10.81 1.15 8.05
#